data_4ae063ea51da574b0c72e80d1f27faf1
#
_entry.id   4ae063ea51da574b0c72e80d1f27faf1
#
_cell.length_a   1.000
_cell.length_b   1.000
_cell.length_c   1.000
_cell.angle_alpha   90.00
_cell.angle_beta   90.00
_cell.angle_gamma   90.00
#
_symmetry.space_group_name_H-M   'P 1'
#
loop_
_entity.id
_entity.type
_entity.pdbx_description
1 polymer ?
#
loop_
_entity_poly.entity_id
_entity_poly.type
_entity_poly.pdbx_seq_one_letter_code
_entity_poly.pdbx_strand_id
1 'polypeptide(L)'
;MKDYKRILITGGTGMVGNALQRVLPDGIFISSKECDLRDARYTRKIMEAYRPDAVIHLAAKVGGIKANMDNLGDFYRENILINTNVLESAHINNVKKVVSLLSTCIYPNEVTYPLTEDQIHNGAPHRSNYAYAYAKRMLDIQSQAYREQYGCNFITAVPNNLFGENDNYDLNDSHVIPAMMHKMLRARQNGENVVLWGDGSPLREFTYSLDLANILMFLLEHYDGVEPLNVGNTGEHSIKEVAELVATHIGFDGEIVWDVDKPKGQFRKP
;
A
#
# COMPACT_ATOMS: atom_id res chain seq x y z
N MET A 1 -26.21 5.10 4.86
CA MET A 1 -24.85 5.69 4.72
C MET A 1 -24.51 6.45 5.98
N LYS A 2 -23.35 6.20 6.60
CA LYS A 2 -22.84 7.08 7.65
C LYS A 2 -22.58 8.44 7.01
N ASP A 3 -23.10 9.52 7.61
CA ASP A 3 -23.03 10.87 7.01
C ASP A 3 -21.68 11.52 7.32
N TYR A 4 -20.62 11.09 6.58
CA TYR A 4 -19.33 11.75 6.60
C TYR A 4 -19.30 12.84 5.51
N LYS A 5 -19.33 14.11 5.93
CA LYS A 5 -19.37 15.26 4.99
C LYS A 5 -17.99 15.72 4.57
N ARG A 6 -16.98 15.54 5.43
CA ARG A 6 -15.59 15.94 5.19
C ARG A 6 -14.70 14.74 5.39
N ILE A 7 -14.26 14.15 4.29
CA ILE A 7 -13.37 13.00 4.30
C ILE A 7 -11.99 13.50 3.86
N LEU A 8 -10.99 13.37 4.74
CA LEU A 8 -9.60 13.73 4.44
C LEU A 8 -8.84 12.49 3.98
N ILE A 9 -8.15 12.60 2.87
CA ILE A 9 -7.33 11.53 2.28
C ILE A 9 -5.87 11.94 2.33
N THR A 10 -5.07 11.27 3.16
CA THR A 10 -3.62 11.46 3.17
C THR A 10 -2.98 10.63 2.06
N GLY A 11 -1.90 11.12 1.45
CA GLY A 11 -1.33 10.47 0.27
C GLY A 11 -2.20 10.61 -0.97
N GLY A 12 -2.99 11.68 -1.05
CA GLY A 12 -4.00 11.93 -2.06
C GLY A 12 -3.51 12.03 -3.50
N THR A 13 -2.21 12.22 -3.72
CA THR A 13 -1.59 12.26 -5.06
C THR A 13 -0.91 10.95 -5.47
N GLY A 14 -0.92 9.93 -4.59
CA GLY A 14 -0.44 8.59 -4.92
C GLY A 14 -1.44 7.81 -5.78
N MET A 15 -1.07 6.62 -6.22
CA MET A 15 -1.88 5.76 -7.09
C MET A 15 -3.30 5.54 -6.54
N VAL A 16 -3.43 5.08 -5.29
CA VAL A 16 -4.74 4.85 -4.65
C VAL A 16 -5.47 6.17 -4.38
N GLY A 17 -4.73 7.24 -4.02
CA GLY A 17 -5.31 8.58 -3.84
C GLY A 17 -5.96 9.11 -5.12
N ASN A 18 -5.29 8.98 -6.27
CA ASN A 18 -5.86 9.33 -7.58
C ASN A 18 -7.08 8.47 -7.94
N ALA A 19 -7.05 7.17 -7.62
CA ALA A 19 -8.21 6.32 -7.82
C ALA A 19 -9.40 6.75 -6.95
N LEU A 20 -9.16 7.12 -5.69
CA LEU A 20 -10.20 7.65 -4.79
C LEU A 20 -10.80 8.97 -5.29
N GLN A 21 -10.05 9.86 -5.96
CA GLN A 21 -10.61 11.07 -6.56
C GLN A 21 -11.73 10.79 -7.57
N ARG A 22 -11.70 9.62 -8.22
CA ARG A 22 -12.73 9.21 -9.20
C ARG A 22 -14.04 8.78 -8.52
N VAL A 23 -13.99 8.23 -7.33
CA VAL A 23 -15.15 7.70 -6.59
C VAL A 23 -15.60 8.63 -5.45
N LEU A 24 -14.74 9.58 -5.05
CA LEU A 24 -15.00 10.57 -4.01
C LEU A 24 -14.49 11.96 -4.47
N PRO A 25 -15.09 12.57 -5.51
CA PRO A 25 -14.59 13.82 -6.09
C PRO A 25 -14.61 15.00 -5.10
N ASP A 26 -15.48 14.98 -4.09
CA ASP A 26 -15.59 16.01 -3.06
C ASP A 26 -14.67 15.76 -1.84
N GLY A 27 -13.82 14.76 -1.90
CA GLY A 27 -12.84 14.45 -0.84
C GLY A 27 -11.75 15.51 -0.71
N ILE A 28 -11.17 15.61 0.48
CA ILE A 28 -10.04 16.53 0.76
C ILE A 28 -8.75 15.73 0.60
N PHE A 29 -8.06 15.90 -0.51
CA PHE A 29 -6.85 15.15 -0.85
C PHE A 29 -5.61 15.96 -0.51
N ILE A 30 -4.74 15.43 0.37
CA ILE A 30 -3.48 16.08 0.74
C ILE A 30 -2.28 15.22 0.36
N SER A 31 -1.22 15.88 -0.06
CA SER A 31 0.08 15.28 -0.39
C SER A 31 1.18 15.77 0.55
N SER A 32 2.39 15.24 0.39
CA SER A 32 3.57 15.71 1.12
C SER A 32 3.97 17.16 0.79
N LYS A 33 3.42 17.73 -0.29
CA LYS A 33 3.66 19.14 -0.65
C LYS A 33 2.84 20.09 0.22
N GLU A 34 1.62 19.69 0.60
CA GLU A 34 0.76 20.45 1.48
C GLU A 34 1.08 20.22 2.96
N CYS A 35 1.46 18.99 3.31
CA CYS A 35 1.74 18.62 4.70
C CYS A 35 2.78 17.51 4.80
N ASP A 36 3.89 17.80 5.47
CA ASP A 36 4.80 16.75 5.92
C ASP A 36 4.23 16.08 7.18
N LEU A 37 3.61 14.92 7.00
CA LEU A 37 2.98 14.15 8.08
C LEU A 37 4.00 13.58 9.09
N ARG A 38 5.31 13.69 8.83
CA ARG A 38 6.36 13.34 9.81
C ARG A 38 6.49 14.41 10.90
N ASP A 39 6.01 15.63 10.67
CA ASP A 39 5.93 16.69 11.68
C ASP A 39 4.55 16.70 12.34
N ALA A 40 4.52 16.40 13.64
CA ALA A 40 3.29 16.32 14.43
C ALA A 40 2.51 17.65 14.47
N ARG A 41 3.22 18.79 14.44
CA ARG A 41 2.58 20.13 14.49
C ARG A 41 1.87 20.45 13.19
N TYR A 42 2.47 20.13 12.04
CA TYR A 42 1.82 20.32 10.75
C TYR A 42 0.66 19.37 10.56
N THR A 43 0.80 18.11 10.96
CA THR A 43 -0.28 17.11 10.91
C THR A 43 -1.50 17.57 11.74
N ARG A 44 -1.26 18.06 12.96
CA ARG A 44 -2.32 18.61 13.80
C ARG A 44 -2.99 19.83 13.15
N LYS A 45 -2.22 20.79 12.65
CA LYS A 45 -2.76 21.99 11.97
C LYS A 45 -3.67 21.64 10.79
N ILE A 46 -3.32 20.64 10.00
CA ILE A 46 -4.15 20.18 8.89
C ILE A 46 -5.48 19.60 9.40
N MET A 47 -5.44 18.76 10.44
CA MET A 47 -6.67 18.22 11.04
C MET A 47 -7.56 19.33 11.64
N GLU A 48 -6.97 20.31 12.32
CA GLU A 48 -7.68 21.47 12.87
C GLU A 48 -8.31 22.37 11.78
N ALA A 49 -7.59 22.57 10.66
CA ALA A 49 -8.04 23.41 9.56
C ALA A 49 -9.20 22.77 8.78
N TYR A 50 -9.08 21.50 8.42
CA TYR A 50 -10.09 20.80 7.62
C TYR A 50 -11.22 20.21 8.46
N ARG A 51 -11.00 19.92 9.74
CA ARG A 51 -11.97 19.31 10.66
C ARG A 51 -12.68 18.09 10.02
N PRO A 52 -11.95 17.08 9.57
CA PRO A 52 -12.57 15.97 8.87
C PRO A 52 -13.46 15.17 9.80
N ASP A 53 -14.58 14.67 9.25
CA ASP A 53 -15.44 13.70 9.93
C ASP A 53 -14.81 12.30 9.89
N ALA A 54 -14.09 12.01 8.81
CA ALA A 54 -13.37 10.74 8.62
C ALA A 54 -12.04 10.97 7.89
N VAL A 55 -11.11 10.02 8.07
CA VAL A 55 -9.81 10.01 7.40
C VAL A 55 -9.59 8.68 6.69
N ILE A 56 -9.15 8.72 5.44
CA ILE A 56 -8.57 7.58 4.74
C ILE A 56 -7.06 7.79 4.69
N HIS A 57 -6.32 6.97 5.45
CA HIS A 57 -4.89 7.13 5.62
C HIS A 57 -4.11 6.23 4.67
N LEU A 58 -3.65 6.80 3.54
CA LEU A 58 -2.87 6.14 2.50
C LEU A 58 -1.39 6.53 2.53
N ALA A 59 -1.06 7.67 3.14
CA ALA A 59 0.30 8.19 3.13
C ALA A 59 1.27 7.21 3.80
N ALA A 60 2.33 6.87 3.07
CA ALA A 60 3.42 6.05 3.54
C ALA A 60 4.66 6.29 2.68
N LYS A 61 5.85 6.05 3.25
CA LYS A 61 7.05 5.84 2.45
C LYS A 61 7.02 4.40 1.95
N VAL A 62 6.85 4.24 0.63
CA VAL A 62 6.78 2.95 -0.04
C VAL A 62 7.89 2.82 -1.08
N GLY A 63 8.20 1.59 -1.49
CA GLY A 63 9.19 1.32 -2.53
C GLY A 63 9.40 -0.16 -2.75
N GLY A 64 10.06 -0.51 -3.84
CA GLY A 64 10.39 -1.88 -4.19
C GLY A 64 11.36 -2.55 -3.20
N ILE A 65 11.69 -3.82 -3.44
CA ILE A 65 12.57 -4.63 -2.56
C ILE A 65 13.92 -3.95 -2.37
N LYS A 66 14.53 -3.44 -3.45
CA LYS A 66 15.85 -2.80 -3.40
C LYS A 66 15.82 -1.55 -2.52
N ALA A 67 14.86 -0.65 -2.73
CA ALA A 67 14.71 0.56 -1.94
C ALA A 67 14.54 0.27 -0.44
N ASN A 68 13.74 -0.76 -0.09
CA ASN A 68 13.57 -1.21 1.28
C ASN A 68 14.88 -1.71 1.89
N MET A 69 15.64 -2.54 1.18
CA MET A 69 16.91 -3.09 1.67
C MET A 69 17.99 -2.02 1.88
N ASP A 70 18.04 -1.03 0.99
CA ASP A 70 19.03 0.03 1.01
C ASP A 70 18.73 1.13 2.08
N ASN A 71 17.46 1.26 2.51
CA ASN A 71 17.00 2.37 3.36
C ASN A 71 16.16 1.91 4.57
N LEU A 72 16.51 0.80 5.21
CA LEU A 72 15.73 0.17 6.30
C LEU A 72 15.35 1.16 7.42
N GLY A 73 16.31 1.95 7.90
CA GLY A 73 16.09 2.91 8.99
C GLY A 73 15.10 4.02 8.61
N ASP A 74 15.19 4.54 7.39
CA ASP A 74 14.28 5.58 6.90
C ASP A 74 12.88 5.04 6.66
N PHE A 75 12.73 3.85 6.08
CA PHE A 75 11.42 3.22 5.91
C PHE A 75 10.73 2.97 7.25
N TYR A 76 11.46 2.54 8.28
CA TYR A 76 10.89 2.38 9.61
C TYR A 76 10.50 3.74 10.20
N ARG A 77 11.47 4.64 10.34
CA ARG A 77 11.31 5.93 11.04
C ARG A 77 10.22 6.80 10.41
N GLU A 78 10.24 6.96 9.09
CA GLU A 78 9.28 7.84 8.43
C GLU A 78 7.85 7.28 8.51
N ASN A 79 7.66 5.98 8.30
CA ASN A 79 6.34 5.38 8.43
C ASN A 79 5.80 5.41 9.87
N ILE A 80 6.64 5.17 10.88
CA ILE A 80 6.22 5.31 12.30
C ILE A 80 5.76 6.73 12.60
N LEU A 81 6.53 7.75 12.17
CA LEU A 81 6.17 9.15 12.40
C LEU A 81 4.86 9.51 11.68
N ILE A 82 4.73 9.18 10.40
CA ILE A 82 3.52 9.44 9.62
C ILE A 82 2.29 8.81 10.29
N ASN A 83 2.36 7.53 10.59
CA ASN A 83 1.24 6.78 11.16
C ASN A 83 0.84 7.32 12.53
N THR A 84 1.82 7.49 13.42
CA THR A 84 1.57 7.98 14.79
C THR A 84 0.98 9.37 14.78
N ASN A 85 1.53 10.30 13.98
CA ASN A 85 1.04 11.65 13.92
C ASN A 85 -0.38 11.76 13.35
N VAL A 86 -0.72 10.94 12.35
CA VAL A 86 -2.07 10.93 11.76
C VAL A 86 -3.10 10.40 12.77
N LEU A 87 -2.84 9.24 13.40
CA LEU A 87 -3.78 8.67 14.38
C LEU A 87 -3.94 9.56 15.61
N GLU A 88 -2.83 10.08 16.16
CA GLU A 88 -2.87 11.02 17.30
C GLU A 88 -3.65 12.29 16.96
N SER A 89 -3.37 12.90 15.80
CA SER A 89 -4.09 14.11 15.38
C SER A 89 -5.58 13.85 15.11
N ALA A 90 -5.92 12.68 14.57
CA ALA A 90 -7.29 12.26 14.37
C ALA A 90 -8.03 12.10 15.71
N HIS A 91 -7.39 11.46 16.70
CA HIS A 91 -7.92 11.31 18.05
C HIS A 91 -8.19 12.67 18.71
N ILE A 92 -7.17 13.54 18.76
CA ILE A 92 -7.28 14.87 19.40
C ILE A 92 -8.38 15.73 18.77
N ASN A 93 -8.58 15.60 17.44
CA ASN A 93 -9.60 16.35 16.71
C ASN A 93 -10.96 15.66 16.64
N ASN A 94 -11.17 14.58 17.41
CA ASN A 94 -12.42 13.82 17.49
C ASN A 94 -12.90 13.34 16.10
N VAL A 95 -11.99 12.88 15.24
CA VAL A 95 -12.34 12.26 13.97
C VAL A 95 -13.15 11.00 14.23
N LYS A 96 -14.34 10.91 13.63
CA LYS A 96 -15.28 9.82 13.89
C LYS A 96 -14.80 8.46 13.41
N LYS A 97 -14.01 8.42 12.34
CA LYS A 97 -13.48 7.18 11.77
C LYS A 97 -12.17 7.39 11.02
N VAL A 98 -11.25 6.45 11.19
CA VAL A 98 -10.02 6.38 10.37
C VAL A 98 -9.95 5.00 9.71
N VAL A 99 -9.73 4.97 8.40
CA VAL A 99 -9.44 3.76 7.62
C VAL A 99 -7.97 3.84 7.19
N SER A 100 -7.14 2.96 7.71
CA SER A 100 -5.69 2.95 7.43
C SER A 100 -5.29 1.76 6.58
N LEU A 101 -4.37 1.96 5.61
CA LEU A 101 -3.81 0.87 4.81
C LEU A 101 -2.54 0.29 5.45
N LEU A 102 -2.58 -1.02 5.65
CA LEU A 102 -1.42 -1.87 5.93
C LEU A 102 -0.77 -2.34 4.60
N SER A 103 -0.24 -3.54 4.59
CA SER A 103 0.29 -4.23 3.40
C SER A 103 0.50 -5.71 3.75
N THR A 104 0.36 -6.64 2.82
CA THR A 104 0.64 -8.06 3.06
C THR A 104 2.07 -8.38 3.51
N CYS A 105 3.02 -7.44 3.40
CA CYS A 105 4.36 -7.61 3.97
C CYS A 105 4.40 -7.69 5.50
N ILE A 106 3.30 -7.32 6.19
CA ILE A 106 3.17 -7.45 7.65
C ILE A 106 3.06 -8.89 8.11
N TYR A 107 2.68 -9.82 7.24
CA TYR A 107 2.60 -11.23 7.59
C TYR A 107 3.99 -11.81 7.91
N PRO A 108 4.07 -12.81 8.78
CA PRO A 108 5.31 -13.54 9.03
C PRO A 108 5.92 -14.12 7.76
N ASN A 109 7.23 -14.36 7.79
CA ASN A 109 7.89 -15.08 6.71
C ASN A 109 7.38 -16.52 6.57
N GLU A 110 7.06 -17.14 7.71
CA GLU A 110 6.48 -18.47 7.78
C GLU A 110 5.00 -18.34 8.14
N VAL A 111 4.14 -18.73 7.22
CA VAL A 111 2.68 -18.63 7.33
C VAL A 111 2.00 -19.88 6.81
N THR A 112 0.75 -20.08 7.19
CA THR A 112 -0.16 -21.03 6.56
C THR A 112 -1.06 -20.33 5.55
N TYR A 113 -1.45 -21.03 4.50
CA TYR A 113 -2.36 -20.48 3.48
C TYR A 113 -3.73 -21.15 3.57
N PRO A 114 -4.82 -20.40 3.35
CA PRO A 114 -4.84 -18.96 3.03
C PRO A 114 -4.35 -18.09 4.18
N LEU A 115 -3.87 -16.86 3.89
CA LEU A 115 -3.53 -15.90 4.92
C LEU A 115 -4.79 -15.46 5.67
N THR A 116 -4.78 -15.59 6.98
CA THR A 116 -5.84 -15.09 7.87
C THR A 116 -5.26 -14.04 8.84
N GLU A 117 -6.06 -13.08 9.24
CA GLU A 117 -5.61 -11.88 9.95
C GLU A 117 -5.00 -12.19 11.32
N ASP A 118 -5.41 -13.28 11.97
CA ASP A 118 -4.84 -13.78 13.23
C ASP A 118 -3.36 -14.19 13.11
N GLN A 119 -2.86 -14.43 11.88
CA GLN A 119 -1.46 -14.76 11.65
C GLN A 119 -0.51 -13.54 11.66
N ILE A 120 -1.03 -12.31 11.60
CA ILE A 120 -0.21 -11.08 11.40
C ILE A 120 0.92 -10.99 12.43
N HIS A 121 0.66 -11.33 13.69
CA HIS A 121 1.62 -11.18 14.77
C HIS A 121 2.35 -12.48 15.17
N ASN A 122 2.16 -13.59 14.45
CA ASN A 122 2.67 -14.93 14.83
C ASN A 122 4.14 -15.17 14.44
N GLY A 123 4.91 -14.15 14.11
CA GLY A 123 6.33 -14.30 13.77
C GLY A 123 6.94 -13.07 13.11
N ALA A 124 8.21 -13.15 12.75
CA ALA A 124 8.93 -12.06 12.11
C ALA A 124 8.57 -11.92 10.62
N PRO A 125 8.39 -10.68 10.10
CA PRO A 125 8.24 -10.45 8.68
C PRO A 125 9.47 -10.84 7.88
N HIS A 126 9.34 -10.92 6.56
CA HIS A 126 10.45 -11.25 5.68
C HIS A 126 11.58 -10.21 5.78
N ARG A 127 12.84 -10.71 5.83
CA ARG A 127 14.03 -9.88 6.09
C ARG A 127 14.24 -8.73 5.09
N SER A 128 13.81 -8.89 3.84
CA SER A 128 14.03 -7.86 2.81
C SER A 128 13.31 -6.54 3.05
N ASN A 129 12.23 -6.54 3.84
CA ASN A 129 11.39 -5.37 4.10
C ASN A 129 10.85 -5.31 5.54
N TYR A 130 11.53 -6.01 6.49
CA TYR A 130 11.04 -6.13 7.86
C TYR A 130 10.80 -4.77 8.53
N ALA A 131 11.65 -3.79 8.26
CA ALA A 131 11.56 -2.47 8.88
C ALA A 131 10.25 -1.76 8.51
N TYR A 132 9.89 -1.75 7.24
CA TYR A 132 8.59 -1.26 6.75
C TYR A 132 7.43 -2.10 7.31
N ALA A 133 7.57 -3.41 7.29
CA ALA A 133 6.55 -4.32 7.78
C ALA A 133 6.22 -4.11 9.26
N TYR A 134 7.23 -3.95 10.11
CA TYR A 134 7.01 -3.62 11.52
C TYR A 134 6.39 -2.24 11.70
N ALA A 135 6.79 -1.23 10.92
CA ALA A 135 6.14 0.07 10.98
C ALA A 135 4.64 0.00 10.62
N LYS A 136 4.28 -0.85 9.67
CA LYS A 136 2.87 -1.11 9.32
C LYS A 136 2.15 -1.95 10.38
N ARG A 137 2.80 -2.93 11.02
CA ARG A 137 2.20 -3.63 12.18
C ARG A 137 1.92 -2.68 13.33
N MET A 138 2.81 -1.71 13.60
CA MET A 138 2.60 -0.74 14.66
C MET A 138 1.43 0.20 14.39
N LEU A 139 1.09 0.45 13.13
CA LEU A 139 -0.13 1.17 12.75
C LEU A 139 -1.39 0.40 13.18
N ASP A 140 -1.41 -0.91 13.02
CA ASP A 140 -2.49 -1.76 13.50
C ASP A 140 -2.56 -1.76 15.03
N ILE A 141 -1.45 -2.02 15.72
CA ILE A 141 -1.37 -1.99 17.19
C ILE A 141 -1.84 -0.65 17.75
N GLN A 142 -1.41 0.47 17.16
CA GLN A 142 -1.85 1.79 17.62
C GLN A 142 -3.35 1.98 17.40
N SER A 143 -3.89 1.52 16.26
CA SER A 143 -5.32 1.61 15.98
C SER A 143 -6.15 0.85 17.00
N GLN A 144 -5.74 -0.38 17.37
CA GLN A 144 -6.38 -1.19 18.39
C GLN A 144 -6.28 -0.54 19.77
N ALA A 145 -5.07 -0.10 20.17
CA ALA A 145 -4.86 0.55 21.48
C ALA A 145 -5.70 1.82 21.63
N TYR A 146 -5.82 2.65 20.59
CA TYR A 146 -6.66 3.86 20.61
C TYR A 146 -8.16 3.53 20.66
N ARG A 147 -8.54 2.44 20.02
CA ARG A 147 -9.91 1.93 20.12
C ARG A 147 -10.23 1.48 21.55
N GLU A 148 -9.36 0.69 22.17
CA GLU A 148 -9.57 0.18 23.53
C GLU A 148 -9.56 1.29 24.58
N GLN A 149 -8.59 2.19 24.50
CA GLN A 149 -8.39 3.22 25.51
C GLN A 149 -9.33 4.42 25.36
N TYR A 150 -9.57 4.86 24.12
CA TYR A 150 -10.26 6.11 23.83
C TYR A 150 -11.59 5.94 23.07
N GLY A 151 -11.96 4.72 22.71
CA GLY A 151 -13.18 4.46 21.92
C GLY A 151 -13.10 4.93 20.47
N CYS A 152 -11.90 5.17 19.93
CA CYS A 152 -11.69 5.60 18.56
C CYS A 152 -12.15 4.53 17.55
N ASN A 153 -12.91 4.91 16.52
CA ASN A 153 -13.23 3.98 15.42
C ASN A 153 -12.14 3.98 14.36
N PHE A 154 -10.97 3.44 14.72
CA PHE A 154 -9.82 3.29 13.83
C PHE A 154 -9.78 1.84 13.34
N ILE A 155 -9.82 1.65 12.03
CA ILE A 155 -9.80 0.35 11.38
C ILE A 155 -8.61 0.25 10.42
N THR A 156 -8.16 -0.97 10.17
CA THR A 156 -7.04 -1.25 9.27
C THR A 156 -7.45 -2.24 8.18
N ALA A 157 -6.91 -2.05 6.98
CA ALA A 157 -7.11 -2.94 5.84
C ALA A 157 -5.76 -3.37 5.26
N VAL A 158 -5.64 -4.63 4.90
CA VAL A 158 -4.43 -5.25 4.37
C VAL A 158 -4.62 -5.54 2.88
N PRO A 159 -4.27 -4.60 1.98
CA PRO A 159 -4.34 -4.86 0.56
C PRO A 159 -3.22 -5.79 0.12
N ASN A 160 -3.49 -6.62 -0.88
CA ASN A 160 -2.46 -7.37 -1.60
C ASN A 160 -1.65 -6.44 -2.55
N ASN A 161 -1.00 -6.96 -3.59
CA ASN A 161 -0.20 -6.10 -4.46
C ASN A 161 -1.11 -5.24 -5.32
N LEU A 162 -0.87 -3.94 -5.30
CA LEU A 162 -1.67 -2.96 -6.02
C LEU A 162 -1.02 -2.59 -7.36
N PHE A 163 -1.83 -2.26 -8.34
CA PHE A 163 -1.42 -1.69 -9.61
C PHE A 163 -2.50 -0.74 -10.14
N GLY A 164 -2.13 0.16 -11.00
CA GLY A 164 -3.08 1.08 -11.64
C GLY A 164 -2.44 2.32 -12.22
N GLU A 165 -3.27 3.23 -12.68
CA GLU A 165 -2.84 4.51 -13.20
C GLU A 165 -2.15 5.35 -12.11
N ASN A 166 -1.20 6.17 -12.50
CA ASN A 166 -0.39 7.01 -11.62
C ASN A 166 0.51 6.23 -10.65
N ASP A 167 0.86 4.98 -10.97
CA ASP A 167 1.88 4.24 -10.22
C ASP A 167 3.28 4.83 -10.49
N ASN A 168 4.26 4.41 -9.68
CA ASN A 168 5.63 4.83 -9.82
C ASN A 168 6.35 3.96 -10.88
N TYR A 169 6.80 4.58 -11.97
CA TYR A 169 7.55 3.92 -13.06
C TYR A 169 9.07 4.06 -12.96
N ASP A 170 9.62 4.65 -11.89
CA ASP A 170 11.07 4.73 -11.68
C ASP A 170 11.62 3.33 -11.40
N LEU A 171 12.53 2.85 -12.25
CA LEU A 171 13.09 1.50 -12.17
C LEU A 171 13.86 1.21 -10.87
N ASN A 172 14.27 2.23 -10.12
CA ASN A 172 14.94 2.06 -8.83
C ASN A 172 13.97 1.73 -7.69
N ASP A 173 12.73 2.26 -7.76
CA ASP A 173 11.76 2.23 -6.67
C ASP A 173 10.41 1.61 -7.03
N SER A 174 10.16 1.33 -8.33
CA SER A 174 8.87 0.83 -8.82
C SER A 174 8.56 -0.60 -8.36
N HIS A 175 7.26 -0.88 -8.27
CA HIS A 175 6.76 -2.24 -8.12
C HIS A 175 6.87 -3.04 -9.42
N VAL A 176 6.54 -4.34 -9.35
CA VAL A 176 6.80 -5.30 -10.43
C VAL A 176 6.10 -4.94 -11.75
N ILE A 177 4.80 -4.62 -11.73
CA ILE A 177 4.03 -4.33 -12.95
C ILE A 177 4.53 -3.04 -13.64
N PRO A 178 4.63 -1.87 -12.97
CA PRO A 178 5.14 -0.67 -13.61
C PRO A 178 6.60 -0.81 -14.07
N ALA A 179 7.43 -1.57 -13.34
CA ALA A 179 8.80 -1.87 -13.78
C ALA A 179 8.84 -2.67 -15.09
N MET A 180 7.98 -3.71 -15.21
CA MET A 180 7.86 -4.50 -16.43
C MET A 180 7.36 -3.64 -17.59
N MET A 181 6.31 -2.86 -17.38
CA MET A 181 5.77 -1.94 -18.40
C MET A 181 6.85 -0.98 -18.90
N HIS A 182 7.58 -0.33 -18.00
CA HIS A 182 8.64 0.61 -18.37
C HIS A 182 9.75 -0.08 -19.16
N LYS A 183 10.27 -1.22 -18.68
CA LYS A 183 11.34 -1.97 -19.35
C LYS A 183 10.92 -2.45 -20.73
N MET A 184 9.72 -3.03 -20.87
CA MET A 184 9.20 -3.55 -22.13
C MET A 184 8.91 -2.45 -23.14
N LEU A 185 8.34 -1.32 -22.71
CA LEU A 185 8.13 -0.17 -23.60
C LEU A 185 9.46 0.36 -24.15
N ARG A 186 10.48 0.49 -23.29
CA ARG A 186 11.81 0.91 -23.70
C ARG A 186 12.46 -0.10 -24.65
N ALA A 187 12.42 -1.39 -24.32
CA ALA A 187 12.97 -2.46 -25.15
C ALA A 187 12.30 -2.50 -26.54
N ARG A 188 10.96 -2.37 -26.59
CA ARG A 188 10.21 -2.27 -27.84
C ARG A 188 10.62 -1.08 -28.68
N GLN A 189 10.83 0.09 -28.07
CA GLN A 189 11.27 1.28 -28.81
C GLN A 189 12.66 1.13 -29.41
N ASN A 190 13.54 0.37 -28.75
CA ASN A 190 14.92 0.16 -29.17
C ASN A 190 15.12 -1.10 -30.04
N GLY A 191 14.11 -1.96 -30.19
CA GLY A 191 14.25 -3.26 -30.84
C GLY A 191 15.13 -4.24 -30.03
N GLU A 192 15.08 -4.17 -28.70
CA GLU A 192 15.91 -4.95 -27.77
C GLU A 192 15.08 -6.02 -27.05
N ASN A 193 15.75 -7.03 -26.50
CA ASN A 193 15.15 -7.97 -25.55
C ASN A 193 15.00 -7.30 -24.17
N VAL A 194 14.06 -7.80 -23.35
CA VAL A 194 13.86 -7.32 -21.99
C VAL A 194 14.45 -8.29 -20.98
N VAL A 195 15.21 -7.78 -20.00
CA VAL A 195 15.74 -8.59 -18.89
C VAL A 195 14.91 -8.35 -17.64
N LEU A 196 14.31 -9.43 -17.12
CA LEU A 196 13.56 -9.46 -15.87
C LEU A 196 14.31 -10.28 -14.81
N TRP A 197 14.15 -9.92 -13.53
CA TRP A 197 14.86 -10.56 -12.44
C TRP A 197 14.17 -11.86 -12.00
N GLY A 198 14.96 -12.84 -11.58
CA GLY A 198 14.51 -14.14 -11.10
C GLY A 198 14.18 -15.11 -12.23
N ASP A 199 13.23 -16.00 -11.98
CA ASP A 199 12.81 -17.07 -12.91
C ASP A 199 11.32 -16.98 -13.31
N GLY A 200 10.62 -15.96 -12.84
CA GLY A 200 9.20 -15.77 -13.09
C GLY A 200 8.26 -16.68 -12.30
N SER A 201 8.78 -17.60 -11.47
CA SER A 201 7.96 -18.57 -10.72
C SER A 201 7.18 -18.01 -9.52
N PRO A 202 7.56 -16.90 -8.85
CA PRO A 202 6.81 -16.41 -7.70
C PRO A 202 5.36 -16.08 -8.03
N LEU A 203 4.47 -16.40 -7.07
CA LEU A 203 3.03 -16.17 -7.19
C LEU A 203 2.62 -14.91 -6.46
N ARG A 204 1.72 -14.12 -7.08
CA ARG A 204 1.17 -12.89 -6.52
C ARG A 204 -0.31 -12.75 -6.87
N GLU A 205 -1.04 -12.14 -5.95
CA GLU A 205 -2.35 -11.57 -6.21
C GLU A 205 -2.21 -10.08 -6.49
N PHE A 206 -3.03 -9.55 -7.40
CA PHE A 206 -3.01 -8.15 -7.77
C PHE A 206 -4.41 -7.55 -7.71
N THR A 207 -4.52 -6.37 -7.13
CA THR A 207 -5.78 -5.61 -7.07
C THR A 207 -5.61 -4.27 -7.80
N TYR A 208 -6.54 -3.97 -8.67
CA TYR A 208 -6.59 -2.71 -9.37
C TYR A 208 -6.90 -1.55 -8.40
N SER A 209 -6.22 -0.43 -8.55
CA SER A 209 -6.32 0.70 -7.63
C SER A 209 -7.73 1.26 -7.48
N LEU A 210 -8.54 1.25 -8.55
CA LEU A 210 -9.93 1.70 -8.49
C LEU A 210 -10.82 0.71 -7.73
N ASP A 211 -10.57 -0.59 -7.82
CA ASP A 211 -11.28 -1.59 -7.02
C ASP A 211 -10.99 -1.40 -5.54
N LEU A 212 -9.70 -1.16 -5.20
CA LEU A 212 -9.35 -0.83 -3.82
C LEU A 212 -10.02 0.48 -3.36
N ALA A 213 -10.13 1.49 -4.21
CA ALA A 213 -10.82 2.72 -3.87
C ALA A 213 -12.28 2.46 -3.48
N ASN A 214 -12.99 1.62 -4.26
CA ASN A 214 -14.35 1.21 -3.93
C ASN A 214 -14.43 0.39 -2.64
N ILE A 215 -13.48 -0.51 -2.39
CA ILE A 215 -13.39 -1.26 -1.13
C ILE A 215 -13.20 -0.31 0.06
N LEU A 216 -12.33 0.69 -0.05
CA LEU A 216 -12.09 1.67 1.01
C LEU A 216 -13.37 2.49 1.32
N MET A 217 -14.12 2.87 0.32
CA MET A 217 -15.42 3.52 0.51
C MET A 217 -16.41 2.59 1.21
N PHE A 218 -16.47 1.32 0.82
CA PHE A 218 -17.29 0.31 1.49
C PHE A 218 -16.89 0.13 2.97
N LEU A 219 -15.59 0.01 3.27
CA LEU A 219 -15.09 -0.12 4.64
C LEU A 219 -15.38 1.13 5.47
N LEU A 220 -15.27 2.30 4.86
CA LEU A 220 -15.60 3.56 5.54
C LEU A 220 -17.06 3.57 6.02
N GLU A 221 -17.96 3.06 5.21
CA GLU A 221 -19.41 3.06 5.52
C GLU A 221 -19.85 1.87 6.40
N HIS A 222 -19.29 0.68 6.20
CA HIS A 222 -19.90 -0.57 6.68
C HIS A 222 -19.07 -1.35 7.69
N TYR A 223 -17.76 -1.14 7.79
CA TYR A 223 -16.92 -1.92 8.69
C TYR A 223 -16.47 -1.11 9.91
N ASP A 224 -16.81 -1.59 11.11
CA ASP A 224 -16.39 -1.00 12.38
C ASP A 224 -15.71 -2.04 13.30
N GLY A 225 -15.30 -3.18 12.76
CA GLY A 225 -14.60 -4.22 13.50
C GLY A 225 -13.23 -3.78 14.00
N VAL A 226 -12.71 -4.50 14.98
CA VAL A 226 -11.39 -4.27 15.58
C VAL A 226 -10.30 -4.96 14.80
N GLU A 227 -10.62 -6.12 14.23
CA GLU A 227 -9.68 -6.92 13.47
C GLU A 227 -9.31 -6.23 12.15
N PRO A 228 -8.04 -6.28 11.73
CA PRO A 228 -7.68 -5.89 10.38
C PRO A 228 -8.42 -6.75 9.35
N LEU A 229 -8.60 -6.25 8.14
CA LEU A 229 -9.24 -7.00 7.06
C LEU A 229 -8.30 -7.17 5.87
N ASN A 230 -8.10 -8.39 5.41
CA ASN A 230 -7.53 -8.66 4.10
C ASN A 230 -8.48 -8.20 3.00
N VAL A 231 -7.98 -7.40 2.08
CA VAL A 231 -8.78 -6.82 1.00
C VAL A 231 -8.09 -6.95 -0.35
N GLY A 232 -8.85 -7.29 -1.37
CA GLY A 232 -8.34 -7.38 -2.74
C GLY A 232 -8.88 -8.56 -3.52
N ASN A 233 -8.31 -8.76 -4.69
CA ASN A 233 -8.63 -9.89 -5.57
C ASN A 233 -7.87 -11.15 -5.11
N THR A 234 -8.49 -12.31 -5.23
CA THR A 234 -7.94 -13.60 -4.79
C THR A 234 -7.34 -14.46 -5.93
N GLY A 235 -7.22 -13.91 -7.14
CA GLY A 235 -6.59 -14.59 -8.26
C GLY A 235 -5.07 -14.55 -8.18
N GLU A 236 -4.42 -15.69 -7.95
CA GLU A 236 -2.96 -15.81 -8.00
C GLU A 236 -2.44 -15.94 -9.43
N HIS A 237 -1.40 -15.20 -9.75
CA HIS A 237 -0.66 -15.25 -11.01
C HIS A 237 0.83 -15.36 -10.76
N SER A 238 1.52 -16.18 -11.56
CA SER A 238 2.97 -16.18 -11.58
C SER A 238 3.51 -14.87 -12.18
N ILE A 239 4.69 -14.46 -11.75
CA ILE A 239 5.35 -13.28 -12.33
C ILE A 239 5.60 -13.46 -13.83
N LYS A 240 5.78 -14.72 -14.29
CA LYS A 240 5.89 -15.05 -15.71
C LYS A 240 4.58 -14.77 -16.47
N GLU A 241 3.45 -15.25 -15.98
CA GLU A 241 2.13 -14.96 -16.58
C GLU A 241 1.84 -13.46 -16.64
N VAL A 242 2.17 -12.73 -15.57
CA VAL A 242 2.04 -11.27 -15.54
C VAL A 242 2.92 -10.61 -16.59
N ALA A 243 4.18 -11.06 -16.76
CA ALA A 243 5.08 -10.52 -17.76
C ALA A 243 4.56 -10.76 -19.19
N GLU A 244 4.02 -11.95 -19.47
CA GLU A 244 3.40 -12.31 -20.75
C GLU A 244 2.16 -11.46 -21.05
N LEU A 245 1.30 -11.22 -20.02
CA LEU A 245 0.15 -10.34 -20.15
C LEU A 245 0.56 -8.89 -20.43
N VAL A 246 1.56 -8.37 -19.70
CA VAL A 246 2.10 -7.03 -19.92
C VAL A 246 2.67 -6.91 -21.33
N ALA A 247 3.49 -7.88 -21.79
CA ALA A 247 4.06 -7.89 -23.12
C ALA A 247 2.97 -7.82 -24.21
N THR A 248 1.94 -8.65 -24.07
CA THR A 248 0.81 -8.69 -25.00
C THR A 248 0.10 -7.33 -25.10
N HIS A 249 -0.22 -6.72 -23.93
CA HIS A 249 -0.97 -5.46 -23.90
C HIS A 249 -0.15 -4.25 -24.37
N ILE A 250 1.16 -4.27 -24.19
CA ILE A 250 2.07 -3.21 -24.67
C ILE A 250 2.40 -3.41 -26.16
N GLY A 251 2.16 -4.61 -26.70
CA GLY A 251 2.62 -5.00 -28.05
C GLY A 251 4.13 -5.15 -28.12
N PHE A 252 4.74 -5.74 -27.07
CA PHE A 252 6.16 -6.11 -27.05
C PHE A 252 6.31 -7.50 -27.64
N ASP A 253 7.11 -7.61 -28.71
CA ASP A 253 7.38 -8.84 -29.49
C ASP A 253 8.82 -9.35 -29.34
N GLY A 254 9.63 -8.68 -28.52
CA GLY A 254 10.98 -9.14 -28.19
C GLY A 254 10.99 -10.30 -27.19
N GLU A 255 12.17 -10.86 -26.96
CA GLU A 255 12.35 -11.95 -26.01
C GLU A 255 12.37 -11.44 -24.56
N ILE A 256 11.70 -12.18 -23.64
CA ILE A 256 11.78 -11.98 -22.19
C ILE A 256 12.88 -12.90 -21.65
N VAL A 257 14.00 -12.32 -21.25
CA VAL A 257 15.15 -13.01 -20.67
C VAL A 257 15.06 -12.93 -19.13
N TRP A 258 15.22 -14.06 -18.46
CA TRP A 258 15.20 -14.13 -17.01
C TRP A 258 16.61 -14.16 -16.42
N ASP A 259 16.95 -13.17 -15.59
CA ASP A 259 18.22 -13.11 -14.84
C ASP A 259 18.04 -13.84 -13.50
N VAL A 260 18.32 -15.15 -13.51
CA VAL A 260 18.13 -16.05 -12.36
C VAL A 260 19.09 -15.78 -11.19
N ASP A 261 20.17 -15.03 -11.42
CA ASP A 261 21.13 -14.65 -10.39
C ASP A 261 20.63 -13.46 -9.54
N LYS A 262 19.55 -12.80 -9.96
CA LYS A 262 18.94 -11.70 -9.23
C LYS A 262 17.86 -12.18 -8.25
N PRO A 263 17.63 -11.41 -7.16
CA PRO A 263 16.62 -11.76 -6.18
C PRO A 263 15.22 -11.89 -6.79
N LYS A 264 14.52 -12.96 -6.45
CA LYS A 264 13.13 -13.22 -6.86
C LYS A 264 12.07 -12.95 -5.76
N GLY A 265 12.53 -12.57 -4.55
CA GLY A 265 11.63 -12.30 -3.42
C GLY A 265 11.00 -13.55 -2.83
N GLN A 266 9.90 -13.38 -2.07
CA GLN A 266 9.13 -14.51 -1.52
C GLN A 266 8.49 -15.31 -2.65
N PHE A 267 8.49 -16.66 -2.52
CA PHE A 267 7.91 -17.56 -3.54
C PHE A 267 6.39 -17.31 -3.68
N ARG A 268 5.67 -17.19 -2.57
CA ARG A 268 4.22 -16.92 -2.57
C ARG A 268 3.89 -15.77 -1.63
N LYS A 269 3.13 -14.81 -2.12
CA LYS A 269 2.65 -13.67 -1.34
C LYS A 269 1.30 -13.24 -1.89
N PRO A 270 0.24 -13.91 -1.43
CA PRO A 270 -1.13 -13.55 -1.81
C PRO A 270 -1.52 -12.19 -1.26
#